data_e59bf17a859833e27d49d60abe7ccadf
#
_entry.id   e59bf17a859833e27d49d60abe7ccadf
#
_cell.length_a   1.000
_cell.length_b   1.000
_cell.length_c   1.000
_cell.angle_alpha   90.00
_cell.angle_beta   90.00
_cell.angle_gamma   90.00
#
_symmetry.space_group_name_H-M   'P 1'
#
loop_
_entity.id
_entity.type
_entity.pdbx_description
1 polymer ?
#
loop_
_entity_poly.entity_id
_entity_poly.type
_entity_poly.pdbx_seq_one_letter_code
_entity_poly.pdbx_strand_id
1 'polypeptide(L)'
;EEPTEKVKKLLVVIDEADKLFEPMVGAGGTDFSRAIQNEFLKVMDGDEVTFIPEEPGKNPVSIDCSNISFVFCGSFETLRENRCSANSGIGFGQNRKSDPKEDRNLTEEDLIEYGNVRREIAGRIQQIVVLDDLDATDFEQIMKSPKRMSPIRQIEEQYEVKMEMDDQTRQSLARRAADSGLGCRYIRSRVQGMLDEKIFDEPEQTKFRLYLPKE
;
A
#
# COMPACT_ATOMS: atom_id res chain seq x y z
N GLU A 1 -24.97 -22.23 -14.33
CA GLU A 1 -24.86 -21.64 -12.97
C GLU A 1 -24.70 -20.15 -13.15
N GLU A 2 -25.69 -19.36 -12.76
CA GLU A 2 -25.67 -17.91 -12.89
C GLU A 2 -24.52 -17.30 -12.04
N PRO A 3 -23.67 -16.44 -12.60
CA PRO A 3 -22.56 -15.80 -11.88
C PRO A 3 -23.03 -14.92 -10.70
N THR A 4 -24.27 -14.48 -10.72
CA THR A 4 -24.87 -13.53 -9.79
C THR A 4 -25.01 -14.02 -8.35
N GLU A 5 -25.09 -15.33 -8.08
CA GLU A 5 -25.20 -15.79 -6.69
C GLU A 5 -23.90 -15.78 -5.90
N LYS A 6 -22.73 -15.84 -6.56
CA LYS A 6 -21.42 -15.87 -5.89
C LYS A 6 -20.92 -14.49 -5.45
N VAL A 7 -21.47 -13.42 -5.98
CA VAL A 7 -21.02 -12.02 -5.74
C VAL A 7 -21.75 -11.34 -4.57
N LYS A 8 -22.66 -12.03 -3.87
CA LYS A 8 -23.49 -11.45 -2.80
C LYS A 8 -22.74 -10.88 -1.60
N LYS A 9 -21.44 -11.15 -1.45
CA LYS A 9 -20.58 -10.55 -0.42
C LYS A 9 -19.16 -10.46 -0.97
N LEU A 10 -18.78 -9.31 -1.49
CA LEU A 10 -17.44 -9.05 -2.00
C LEU A 10 -16.77 -7.97 -1.18
N LEU A 11 -15.51 -8.21 -0.82
CA LEU A 11 -14.61 -7.19 -0.30
C LEU A 11 -13.62 -6.81 -1.40
N VAL A 12 -13.67 -5.56 -1.84
CA VAL A 12 -12.74 -5.00 -2.83
C VAL A 12 -11.70 -4.17 -2.09
N VAL A 13 -10.44 -4.55 -2.21
CA VAL A 13 -9.31 -3.81 -1.66
C VAL A 13 -8.63 -3.08 -2.82
N ILE A 14 -8.55 -1.76 -2.74
CA ILE A 14 -7.91 -0.90 -3.74
C ILE A 14 -6.60 -0.42 -3.13
N ASP A 15 -5.51 -0.97 -3.63
CA ASP A 15 -4.16 -0.53 -3.28
C ASP A 15 -3.78 0.70 -4.09
N GLU A 16 -2.91 1.54 -3.53
CA GLU A 16 -2.52 2.84 -4.10
C GLU A 16 -3.74 3.72 -4.46
N ALA A 17 -4.77 3.71 -3.60
CA ALA A 17 -6.01 4.43 -3.84
C ALA A 17 -5.83 5.95 -3.93
N ASP A 18 -4.80 6.51 -3.32
CA ASP A 18 -4.40 7.90 -3.46
C ASP A 18 -4.17 8.29 -4.93
N LYS A 19 -3.67 7.37 -5.77
CA LYS A 19 -3.47 7.60 -7.21
C LYS A 19 -4.78 7.78 -7.98
N LEU A 20 -5.89 7.23 -7.50
CA LEU A 20 -7.21 7.45 -8.10
C LEU A 20 -7.73 8.86 -7.85
N PHE A 21 -7.28 9.48 -6.77
CA PHE A 21 -7.73 10.81 -6.35
C PHE A 21 -6.78 11.92 -6.81
N GLU A 22 -5.51 11.62 -7.10
CA GLU A 22 -4.58 12.60 -7.63
C GLU A 22 -5.09 13.22 -8.95
N PRO A 23 -4.97 14.55 -9.14
CA PRO A 23 -5.41 15.18 -10.37
C PRO A 23 -4.68 14.61 -11.59
N MET A 24 -5.43 14.10 -12.56
CA MET A 24 -4.91 13.61 -13.84
C MET A 24 -5.33 14.55 -14.97
N VAL A 25 -4.58 15.63 -15.15
CA VAL A 25 -4.92 16.67 -16.15
C VAL A 25 -4.34 16.30 -17.50
N GLY A 26 -5.20 16.05 -18.48
CA GLY A 26 -4.80 15.83 -19.87
C GLY A 26 -4.40 17.12 -20.61
N ALA A 27 -3.87 16.98 -21.82
CA ALA A 27 -3.41 18.10 -22.66
C ALA A 27 -4.47 19.18 -22.93
N GLY A 28 -5.76 18.85 -22.79
CA GLY A 28 -6.90 19.78 -22.94
C GLY A 28 -7.39 20.43 -21.63
N GLY A 29 -6.67 20.25 -20.50
CA GLY A 29 -7.07 20.80 -19.21
C GLY A 29 -8.20 20.03 -18.51
N THR A 30 -8.63 18.90 -19.03
CA THR A 30 -9.66 18.05 -18.42
C THR A 30 -9.03 17.17 -17.35
N ASP A 31 -9.58 17.22 -16.14
CA ASP A 31 -9.19 16.33 -15.05
C ASP A 31 -9.97 15.00 -15.15
N PHE A 32 -9.26 13.95 -15.59
CA PHE A 32 -9.82 12.61 -15.72
C PHE A 32 -10.05 11.91 -14.38
N SER A 33 -9.37 12.31 -13.31
CA SER A 33 -9.57 11.71 -11.98
C SER A 33 -11.01 11.87 -11.51
N ARG A 34 -11.63 13.02 -11.82
CA ARG A 34 -13.03 13.26 -11.47
C ARG A 34 -14.02 12.38 -12.23
N ALA A 35 -13.71 12.04 -13.50
CA ALA A 35 -14.52 11.11 -14.27
C ALA A 35 -14.43 9.69 -13.67
N ILE A 36 -13.23 9.24 -13.30
CA ILE A 36 -13.03 7.95 -12.65
C ILE A 36 -13.77 7.89 -11.31
N GLN A 37 -13.67 8.94 -10.50
CA GLN A 37 -14.38 9.03 -9.23
C GLN A 37 -15.91 8.98 -9.41
N ASN A 38 -16.46 9.55 -10.51
CA ASN A 38 -17.88 9.48 -10.81
C ASN A 38 -18.36 8.06 -11.14
N GLU A 39 -17.57 7.33 -11.93
CA GLU A 39 -17.90 5.93 -12.24
C GLU A 39 -17.80 5.06 -10.97
N PHE A 40 -16.81 5.36 -10.13
CA PHE A 40 -16.64 4.65 -8.86
C PHE A 40 -17.82 4.85 -7.90
N LEU A 41 -18.43 6.04 -7.89
CA LEU A 41 -19.61 6.33 -7.07
C LEU A 41 -20.78 5.40 -7.40
N LYS A 42 -21.00 5.08 -8.65
CA LYS A 42 -22.09 4.15 -9.06
C LYS A 42 -21.92 2.78 -8.40
N VAL A 43 -20.67 2.29 -8.40
CA VAL A 43 -20.36 0.99 -7.78
C VAL A 43 -20.50 1.05 -6.25
N MET A 44 -20.09 2.16 -5.62
CA MET A 44 -20.23 2.38 -4.17
C MET A 44 -21.69 2.58 -3.75
N ASP A 45 -22.53 3.11 -4.62
CA ASP A 45 -23.97 3.27 -4.37
C ASP A 45 -24.74 1.95 -4.49
N GLY A 46 -24.07 0.90 -4.93
CA GLY A 46 -24.68 -0.41 -5.10
C GLY A 46 -25.49 -0.54 -6.39
N ASP A 47 -25.24 0.33 -7.35
CA ASP A 47 -25.88 0.27 -8.66
C ASP A 47 -25.51 -1.02 -9.40
N GLU A 48 -26.37 -1.41 -10.34
CA GLU A 48 -26.06 -2.48 -11.28
C GLU A 48 -25.11 -1.96 -12.36
N VAL A 49 -23.91 -2.58 -12.47
CA VAL A 49 -22.90 -2.22 -13.46
C VAL A 49 -22.87 -3.27 -14.56
N THR A 50 -23.05 -2.82 -15.80
CA THR A 50 -22.99 -3.71 -16.97
C THR A 50 -21.61 -3.67 -17.59
N PHE A 51 -20.96 -4.82 -17.63
CA PHE A 51 -19.69 -5.04 -18.31
C PHE A 51 -19.94 -5.65 -19.70
N ILE A 52 -19.38 -5.03 -20.72
CA ILE A 52 -19.42 -5.54 -22.09
C ILE A 52 -18.05 -6.17 -22.39
N PRO A 53 -17.96 -7.52 -22.53
CA PRO A 53 -16.70 -8.17 -22.88
C PRO A 53 -16.17 -7.69 -24.23
N GLU A 54 -14.86 -7.49 -24.34
CA GLU A 54 -14.21 -7.12 -25.62
C GLU A 54 -14.24 -8.25 -26.67
N GLU A 55 -14.48 -9.48 -26.23
CA GLU A 55 -14.54 -10.63 -27.12
C GLU A 55 -15.85 -10.63 -27.94
N PRO A 56 -15.77 -10.70 -29.30
CA PRO A 56 -16.94 -10.72 -30.15
C PRO A 56 -17.87 -11.91 -29.84
N GLY A 57 -19.16 -11.61 -29.66
CA GLY A 57 -20.20 -12.63 -29.45
C GLY A 57 -20.49 -13.02 -28.01
N LYS A 58 -19.79 -12.43 -27.04
CA LYS A 58 -20.17 -12.58 -25.63
C LYS A 58 -21.27 -11.59 -25.23
N ASN A 59 -22.20 -12.06 -24.42
CA ASN A 59 -23.27 -11.22 -23.89
C ASN A 59 -22.74 -10.26 -22.81
N PRO A 60 -23.34 -9.07 -22.68
CA PRO A 60 -23.10 -8.20 -21.53
C PRO A 60 -23.37 -8.94 -20.22
N VAL A 61 -22.54 -8.68 -19.22
CA VAL A 61 -22.67 -9.23 -17.87
C VAL A 61 -23.02 -8.09 -16.93
N SER A 62 -24.16 -8.17 -16.26
CA SER A 62 -24.56 -7.22 -15.22
C SER A 62 -24.15 -7.75 -13.85
N ILE A 63 -23.56 -6.86 -13.03
CA ILE A 63 -23.12 -7.15 -11.67
C ILE A 63 -23.89 -6.23 -10.72
N ASP A 64 -24.62 -6.84 -9.79
CA ASP A 64 -25.24 -6.13 -8.67
C ASP A 64 -24.18 -5.79 -7.62
N CYS A 65 -23.93 -4.50 -7.42
CA CYS A 65 -22.90 -3.98 -6.50
C CYS A 65 -23.43 -3.72 -5.08
N SER A 66 -24.69 -4.02 -4.77
CA SER A 66 -25.36 -3.65 -3.51
C SER A 66 -24.71 -4.21 -2.23
N ASN A 67 -23.94 -5.29 -2.35
CA ASN A 67 -23.28 -5.96 -1.21
C ASN A 67 -21.76 -5.98 -1.30
N ILE A 68 -21.16 -4.99 -1.96
CA ILE A 68 -19.72 -4.83 -2.06
C ILE A 68 -19.23 -3.89 -0.95
N SER A 69 -18.22 -4.34 -0.21
CA SER A 69 -17.48 -3.50 0.74
C SER A 69 -16.16 -3.08 0.13
N PHE A 70 -15.73 -1.84 0.38
CA PHE A 70 -14.49 -1.28 -0.16
C PHE A 70 -13.50 -0.96 0.95
N VAL A 71 -12.23 -1.26 0.70
CA VAL A 71 -11.08 -0.81 1.51
C VAL A 71 -10.14 -0.07 0.59
N PHE A 72 -9.91 1.21 0.87
CA PHE A 72 -8.96 2.04 0.17
C PHE A 72 -7.65 2.06 0.95
N CYS A 73 -6.56 1.60 0.34
CA CYS A 73 -5.22 1.62 0.91
C CYS A 73 -4.35 2.56 0.09
N GLY A 74 -3.52 3.37 0.75
CA GLY A 74 -2.60 4.28 0.07
C GLY A 74 -1.70 5.01 1.06
N SER A 75 -0.63 5.65 0.57
CA SER A 75 0.27 6.48 1.38
C SER A 75 -0.31 7.86 1.66
N PHE A 76 -1.10 8.39 0.74
CA PHE A 76 -1.68 9.73 0.80
C PHE A 76 -0.65 10.83 1.13
N GLU A 77 0.57 10.72 0.59
CA GLU A 77 1.66 11.67 0.84
C GLU A 77 1.30 13.09 0.44
N THR A 78 0.71 13.27 -0.75
CA THR A 78 0.27 14.59 -1.25
C THR A 78 -0.76 15.23 -0.31
N LEU A 79 -1.67 14.43 0.26
CA LEU A 79 -2.63 14.92 1.27
C LEU A 79 -1.90 15.43 2.51
N ARG A 80 -0.95 14.65 3.04
CA ARG A 80 -0.16 15.02 4.22
C ARG A 80 0.65 16.28 3.98
N GLU A 81 1.33 16.40 2.84
CA GLU A 81 2.11 17.57 2.46
C GLU A 81 1.24 18.83 2.35
N ASN A 82 0.09 18.73 1.68
CA ASN A 82 -0.84 19.84 1.52
C ASN A 82 -1.39 20.31 2.87
N ARG A 83 -1.77 19.37 3.74
CA ARG A 83 -2.25 19.66 5.09
C ARG A 83 -1.18 20.33 5.96
N CYS A 84 0.05 19.83 5.94
CA CYS A 84 1.18 20.44 6.64
C CYS A 84 1.48 21.85 6.13
N SER A 85 1.40 22.06 4.82
CA SER A 85 1.63 23.36 4.19
C SER A 85 0.55 24.38 4.57
N ALA A 86 -0.70 23.98 4.67
CA ALA A 86 -1.81 24.82 5.09
C ALA A 86 -1.72 25.22 6.57
N ASN A 87 -1.26 24.32 7.43
CA ASN A 87 -1.09 24.56 8.88
C ASN A 87 0.17 25.36 9.22
N SER A 88 1.17 25.39 8.33
CA SER A 88 2.36 26.24 8.46
C SER A 88 2.03 27.66 8.00
N GLY A 89 1.31 28.43 8.82
CA GLY A 89 1.02 29.85 8.55
C GLY A 89 2.27 30.64 8.16
N ILE A 90 2.09 31.67 7.33
CA ILE A 90 3.11 32.55 6.72
C ILE A 90 4.17 33.00 7.75
N GLY A 91 5.20 32.16 7.93
CA GLY A 91 6.33 32.43 8.79
C GLY A 91 7.59 31.82 8.17
N PHE A 92 8.49 32.67 7.67
CA PHE A 92 9.78 32.29 7.10
C PHE A 92 10.55 31.39 8.09
N GLY A 93 10.83 30.14 7.70
CA GLY A 93 11.99 29.39 8.16
C GLY A 93 11.79 28.37 9.28
N GLN A 94 10.79 27.50 9.20
CA GLN A 94 10.89 26.21 9.89
C GLN A 94 10.26 25.10 9.03
N ASN A 95 11.09 24.19 8.51
CA ASN A 95 10.67 22.85 8.12
C ASN A 95 10.17 22.14 9.38
N ARG A 96 8.92 22.38 9.78
CA ARG A 96 8.27 21.52 10.77
C ARG A 96 7.99 20.20 10.07
N LYS A 97 8.76 19.18 10.44
CA LYS A 97 8.31 17.79 10.26
C LYS A 97 6.92 17.73 10.92
N SER A 98 5.92 17.23 10.19
CA SER A 98 4.60 16.97 10.74
C SER A 98 4.74 16.29 12.10
N ASP A 99 4.02 16.77 13.11
CA ASP A 99 3.96 16.03 14.37
C ASP A 99 3.23 14.71 14.07
N PRO A 100 3.83 13.55 14.33
CA PRO A 100 3.20 12.25 14.09
C PRO A 100 1.84 12.10 14.77
N LYS A 101 1.55 12.93 15.78
CA LYS A 101 0.26 12.95 16.48
C LYS A 101 -0.83 13.69 15.70
N GLU A 102 -0.48 14.68 14.88
CA GLU A 102 -1.43 15.40 14.02
C GLU A 102 -1.89 14.55 12.85
N ASP A 103 -1.01 13.71 12.32
CA ASP A 103 -1.34 12.80 11.21
C ASP A 103 -2.35 11.71 11.61
N ARG A 104 -2.44 11.37 12.90
CA ARG A 104 -3.38 10.34 13.39
C ARG A 104 -4.86 10.76 13.35
N ASN A 105 -5.14 12.04 13.19
CA ASN A 105 -6.49 12.59 13.19
C ASN A 105 -6.90 13.06 11.79
N LEU A 106 -6.77 12.17 10.79
CA LEU A 106 -7.33 12.43 9.47
C LEU A 106 -8.85 12.37 9.51
N THR A 107 -9.49 13.38 8.93
CA THR A 107 -10.94 13.52 8.83
C THR A 107 -11.42 13.39 7.40
N GLU A 108 -12.72 13.27 7.21
CA GLU A 108 -13.34 13.31 5.88
C GLU A 108 -13.08 14.66 5.18
N GLU A 109 -13.07 15.76 5.94
CA GLU A 109 -12.75 17.09 5.43
C GLU A 109 -11.32 17.15 4.88
N ASP A 110 -10.34 16.52 5.56
CA ASP A 110 -8.97 16.47 5.09
C ASP A 110 -8.85 15.73 3.75
N LEU A 111 -9.61 14.63 3.57
CA LEU A 111 -9.67 13.92 2.30
C LEU A 111 -10.18 14.79 1.16
N ILE A 112 -11.18 15.65 1.45
CA ILE A 112 -11.79 16.54 0.46
C ILE A 112 -10.86 17.70 0.14
N GLU A 113 -10.32 18.37 1.17
CA GLU A 113 -9.59 19.61 1.03
C GLU A 113 -8.16 19.40 0.51
N TYR A 114 -7.48 18.36 1.00
CA TYR A 114 -6.07 18.10 0.72
C TYR A 114 -5.83 16.87 -0.15
N GLY A 115 -6.77 15.92 -0.18
CA GLY A 115 -6.65 14.64 -0.88
C GLY A 115 -7.36 14.57 -2.23
N ASN A 116 -7.99 15.67 -2.70
CA ASN A 116 -8.77 15.72 -3.94
C ASN A 116 -9.88 14.64 -4.04
N VAL A 117 -10.32 14.10 -2.89
CA VAL A 117 -11.43 13.15 -2.83
C VAL A 117 -12.74 13.90 -2.97
N ARG A 118 -13.63 13.45 -3.82
CA ARG A 118 -14.95 14.05 -3.95
C ARG A 118 -15.74 13.90 -2.65
N ARG A 119 -16.51 14.94 -2.29
CA ARG A 119 -17.36 14.95 -1.10
C ARG A 119 -18.32 13.77 -1.04
N GLU A 120 -18.84 13.36 -2.20
CA GLU A 120 -19.75 12.23 -2.32
C GLU A 120 -19.09 10.88 -2.01
N ILE A 121 -17.79 10.72 -2.32
CA ILE A 121 -16.99 9.54 -1.94
C ILE A 121 -16.63 9.61 -0.47
N ALA A 122 -16.11 10.74 -0.01
CA ALA A 122 -15.72 10.93 1.39
C ALA A 122 -16.89 10.64 2.35
N GLY A 123 -18.10 11.12 2.03
CA GLY A 123 -19.29 10.84 2.84
C GLY A 123 -19.75 9.38 2.87
N ARG A 124 -19.15 8.49 2.06
CA ARG A 124 -19.41 7.04 2.08
C ARG A 124 -18.32 6.25 2.82
N ILE A 125 -17.24 6.92 3.17
CA ILE A 125 -16.16 6.32 3.97
C ILE A 125 -16.62 6.29 5.43
N GLN A 126 -16.81 5.10 5.96
CA GLN A 126 -17.30 4.91 7.32
C GLN A 126 -16.19 5.04 8.37
N GLN A 127 -14.96 4.75 7.99
CA GLN A 127 -13.82 4.75 8.91
C GLN A 127 -12.52 5.08 8.18
N ILE A 128 -11.75 5.98 8.77
CA ILE A 128 -10.38 6.30 8.37
C ILE A 128 -9.45 5.71 9.43
N VAL A 129 -8.45 4.95 8.98
CA VAL A 129 -7.44 4.35 9.86
C VAL A 129 -6.07 4.80 9.40
N VAL A 130 -5.36 5.50 10.23
CA VAL A 130 -3.96 5.89 9.99
C VAL A 130 -3.06 4.89 10.70
N LEU A 131 -2.17 4.27 9.95
CA LEU A 131 -1.16 3.35 10.48
C LEU A 131 0.09 4.12 10.87
N ASP A 132 0.69 3.71 11.98
CA ASP A 132 1.99 4.26 12.41
C ASP A 132 3.12 3.76 11.49
N ASP A 133 4.15 4.59 11.33
CA ASP A 133 5.37 4.17 10.65
C ASP A 133 6.07 3.08 11.47
N LEU A 134 6.62 2.10 10.77
CA LEU A 134 7.35 1.01 11.40
C LEU A 134 8.75 1.48 11.82
N ASP A 135 9.13 1.16 13.05
CA ASP A 135 10.47 1.42 13.57
C ASP A 135 11.40 0.20 13.40
N ALA A 136 12.66 0.36 13.83
CA ALA A 136 13.65 -0.72 13.74
C ALA A 136 13.23 -1.96 14.58
N THR A 137 12.53 -1.76 15.70
CA THR A 137 12.05 -2.86 16.55
C THR A 137 10.97 -3.66 15.84
N ASP A 138 10.07 -2.97 15.15
CA ASP A 138 9.02 -3.60 14.36
C ASP A 138 9.60 -4.43 13.22
N PHE A 139 10.61 -3.90 12.51
CA PHE A 139 11.30 -4.64 11.44
C PHE A 139 12.03 -5.87 11.96
N GLU A 140 12.63 -5.80 13.16
CA GLU A 140 13.20 -7.00 13.79
C GLU A 140 12.15 -8.07 14.07
N GLN A 141 11.00 -7.67 14.61
CA GLN A 141 9.87 -8.58 14.88
C GLN A 141 9.32 -9.20 13.60
N ILE A 142 9.18 -8.40 12.53
CA ILE A 142 8.73 -8.87 11.21
C ILE A 142 9.68 -9.92 10.65
N MET A 143 11.00 -9.71 10.75
CA MET A 143 11.99 -10.69 10.30
C MET A 143 11.97 -11.98 11.13
N LYS A 144 11.71 -11.90 12.43
CA LYS A 144 11.60 -13.07 13.34
C LYS A 144 10.28 -13.81 13.20
N SER A 145 9.28 -13.18 12.58
CA SER A 145 7.94 -13.73 12.49
C SER A 145 7.92 -15.07 11.72
N PRO A 146 7.29 -16.11 12.25
CA PRO A 146 7.09 -17.36 11.54
C PRO A 146 5.99 -17.28 10.48
N LYS A 147 5.26 -16.17 10.41
CA LYS A 147 4.16 -15.98 9.47
C LYS A 147 4.68 -15.91 8.04
N ARG A 148 3.90 -16.44 7.09
CA ARG A 148 4.20 -16.44 5.66
C ARG A 148 4.44 -15.04 5.08
N MET A 149 3.89 -14.00 5.70
CA MET A 149 4.09 -12.60 5.26
C MET A 149 5.47 -12.03 5.62
N SER A 150 6.27 -12.71 6.45
CA SER A 150 7.65 -12.31 6.73
C SER A 150 8.50 -12.34 5.45
N PRO A 151 9.25 -11.28 5.12
CA PRO A 151 10.14 -11.26 3.95
C PRO A 151 11.16 -12.41 3.98
N ILE A 152 11.62 -12.82 5.17
CA ILE A 152 12.53 -13.94 5.32
C ILE A 152 11.85 -15.26 4.91
N ARG A 153 10.63 -15.50 5.39
CA ARG A 153 9.88 -16.71 5.04
C ARG A 153 9.51 -16.77 3.56
N GLN A 154 9.18 -15.66 2.96
CA GLN A 154 8.89 -15.60 1.52
C GLN A 154 10.11 -15.98 0.67
N ILE A 155 11.31 -15.52 1.07
CA ILE A 155 12.55 -15.89 0.39
C ILE A 155 12.86 -17.38 0.62
N GLU A 156 12.76 -17.87 1.86
CA GLU A 156 12.96 -19.29 2.17
C GLU A 156 12.05 -20.22 1.35
N GLU A 157 10.77 -19.85 1.20
CA GLU A 157 9.81 -20.59 0.38
C GLU A 157 10.11 -20.49 -1.11
N GLN A 158 10.51 -19.32 -1.60
CA GLN A 158 10.80 -19.08 -3.01
C GLN A 158 12.05 -19.85 -3.50
N TYR A 159 13.09 -19.93 -2.67
CA TYR A 159 14.36 -20.58 -3.02
C TYR A 159 14.49 -22.01 -2.47
N GLU A 160 13.48 -22.50 -1.74
CA GLU A 160 13.47 -23.81 -1.07
C GLU A 160 14.66 -24.02 -0.12
N VAL A 161 15.07 -22.93 0.57
CA VAL A 161 16.22 -22.94 1.47
C VAL A 161 15.82 -22.59 2.91
N LYS A 162 16.75 -22.77 3.85
CA LYS A 162 16.68 -22.27 5.21
C LYS A 162 17.76 -21.24 5.46
N MET A 163 17.40 -20.14 6.10
CA MET A 163 18.32 -19.07 6.39
C MET A 163 18.45 -18.85 7.90
N GLU A 164 19.69 -18.78 8.37
CA GLU A 164 20.04 -18.34 9.71
C GLU A 164 20.70 -16.95 9.64
N MET A 165 20.32 -16.08 10.52
CA MET A 165 20.86 -14.72 10.62
C MET A 165 21.13 -14.41 12.08
N ASP A 166 22.33 -13.88 12.36
CA ASP A 166 22.66 -13.44 13.71
C ASP A 166 21.89 -12.17 14.10
N ASP A 167 21.83 -11.88 15.39
CA ASP A 167 21.08 -10.74 15.90
C ASP A 167 21.71 -9.41 15.47
N GLN A 168 23.03 -9.33 15.31
CA GLN A 168 23.70 -8.11 14.85
C GLN A 168 23.33 -7.76 13.41
N THR A 169 23.34 -8.73 12.52
CA THR A 169 22.92 -8.58 11.11
C THR A 169 21.44 -8.16 11.04
N ARG A 170 20.59 -8.82 11.85
CA ARG A 170 19.15 -8.52 11.89
C ARG A 170 18.88 -7.09 12.36
N GLN A 171 19.54 -6.64 13.43
CA GLN A 171 19.41 -5.28 13.95
C GLN A 171 19.92 -4.24 12.96
N SER A 172 21.03 -4.51 12.28
CA SER A 172 21.56 -3.60 11.26
C SER A 172 20.61 -3.47 10.07
N LEU A 173 20.06 -4.58 9.59
CA LEU A 173 19.06 -4.57 8.52
C LEU A 173 17.78 -3.80 8.92
N ALA A 174 17.33 -4.01 10.16
CA ALA A 174 16.15 -3.34 10.69
C ALA A 174 16.34 -1.81 10.76
N ARG A 175 17.47 -1.34 11.28
CA ARG A 175 17.80 0.09 11.33
C ARG A 175 17.86 0.70 9.93
N ARG A 176 18.60 0.06 9.02
CA ARG A 176 18.70 0.53 7.63
C ARG A 176 17.35 0.50 6.88
N ALA A 177 16.47 -0.44 7.20
CA ALA A 177 15.11 -0.47 6.64
C ALA A 177 14.28 0.72 7.11
N ALA A 178 14.34 1.06 8.40
CA ALA A 178 13.69 2.23 8.98
C ALA A 178 14.23 3.53 8.36
N ASP A 179 15.58 3.67 8.28
CA ASP A 179 16.23 4.87 7.77
C ASP A 179 16.02 5.08 6.26
N SER A 180 15.84 4.00 5.50
CA SER A 180 15.72 4.06 4.03
C SER A 180 14.35 4.51 3.52
N GLY A 181 13.31 4.45 4.36
CA GLY A 181 11.92 4.63 3.95
C GLY A 181 11.36 3.52 3.03
N LEU A 182 12.18 2.51 2.67
CA LEU A 182 11.75 1.39 1.82
C LEU A 182 11.15 0.22 2.59
N GLY A 183 11.26 0.24 3.91
CA GLY A 183 10.67 -0.75 4.81
C GLY A 183 11.06 -2.20 4.48
N CYS A 184 10.09 -3.10 4.45
CA CYS A 184 10.31 -4.51 4.15
C CYS A 184 10.89 -4.78 2.75
N ARG A 185 10.70 -3.89 1.79
CA ARG A 185 11.30 -4.00 0.45
C ARG A 185 12.83 -3.92 0.54
N TYR A 186 13.36 -3.04 1.41
CA TYR A 186 14.80 -2.97 1.69
C TYR A 186 15.32 -4.29 2.24
N ILE A 187 14.67 -4.85 3.27
CA ILE A 187 15.05 -6.12 3.89
C ILE A 187 15.08 -7.23 2.85
N ARG A 188 13.99 -7.36 2.07
CA ARG A 188 13.87 -8.37 1.02
C ARG A 188 15.03 -8.28 0.01
N SER A 189 15.28 -7.10 -0.54
CA SER A 189 16.32 -6.88 -1.54
C SER A 189 17.72 -7.22 -0.99
N ARG A 190 18.01 -6.81 0.25
CA ARG A 190 19.32 -7.08 0.86
C ARG A 190 19.53 -8.54 1.20
N VAL A 191 18.54 -9.19 1.79
CA VAL A 191 18.59 -10.62 2.14
C VAL A 191 18.69 -11.46 0.88
N GLN A 192 17.93 -11.14 -0.16
CA GLN A 192 18.00 -11.84 -1.43
C GLN A 192 19.37 -11.69 -2.07
N GLY A 193 19.95 -10.49 -2.13
CA GLY A 193 21.31 -10.29 -2.66
C GLY A 193 22.37 -11.09 -1.91
N MET A 194 22.32 -11.11 -0.57
CA MET A 194 23.25 -11.94 0.23
C MET A 194 23.06 -13.43 0.01
N LEU A 195 21.85 -13.88 -0.24
CA LEU A 195 21.54 -15.27 -0.52
C LEU A 195 22.02 -15.66 -1.93
N ASP A 196 21.78 -14.83 -2.93
CA ASP A 196 22.17 -15.07 -4.32
C ASP A 196 23.69 -15.25 -4.47
N GLU A 197 24.50 -14.41 -3.76
CA GLU A 197 25.97 -14.57 -3.68
C GLU A 197 26.35 -15.95 -3.14
N LYS A 198 25.69 -16.39 -2.07
CA LYS A 198 26.00 -17.68 -1.44
C LYS A 198 25.53 -18.88 -2.26
N ILE A 199 24.40 -18.78 -2.92
CA ILE A 199 23.90 -19.83 -3.85
C ILE A 199 24.84 -19.95 -5.05
N PHE A 200 25.39 -18.81 -5.53
CA PHE A 200 26.36 -18.85 -6.63
C PHE A 200 27.64 -19.62 -6.24
N ASP A 201 28.12 -19.42 -5.01
CA ASP A 201 29.33 -20.12 -4.50
C ASP A 201 29.05 -21.59 -4.16
N GLU A 202 27.87 -21.91 -3.63
CA GLU A 202 27.49 -23.23 -3.11
C GLU A 202 26.07 -23.64 -3.59
N PRO A 203 25.89 -23.99 -4.89
CA PRO A 203 24.57 -24.18 -5.48
C PRO A 203 23.79 -25.40 -4.95
N GLU A 204 24.45 -26.38 -4.39
CA GLU A 204 23.81 -27.60 -3.84
C GLU A 204 23.37 -27.40 -2.35
N GLN A 205 23.74 -26.28 -1.74
CA GLN A 205 23.43 -26.05 -0.34
C GLN A 205 21.99 -25.56 -0.16
N THR A 206 21.31 -26.09 0.87
CA THR A 206 19.94 -25.70 1.22
C THR A 206 19.83 -24.96 2.57
N LYS A 207 20.96 -24.76 3.25
CA LYS A 207 21.02 -24.04 4.52
C LYS A 207 22.12 -23.00 4.49
N PHE A 208 21.76 -21.74 4.66
CA PHE A 208 22.70 -20.63 4.56
C PHE A 208 22.72 -19.80 5.85
N ARG A 209 23.92 -19.33 6.21
CA ARG A 209 24.09 -18.31 7.25
C ARG A 209 24.43 -16.99 6.58
N LEU A 210 23.61 -15.99 6.86
CA LEU A 210 23.73 -14.64 6.30
C LEU A 210 24.34 -13.69 7.32
N TYR A 211 25.36 -12.97 6.89
CA TYR A 211 26.04 -11.93 7.67
C TYR A 211 26.19 -10.67 6.82
N LEU A 212 25.92 -9.50 7.43
CA LEU A 212 26.36 -8.27 6.80
C LEU A 212 27.87 -8.14 6.88
N PRO A 213 28.56 -7.73 5.80
CA PRO A 213 29.98 -7.38 5.90
C PRO A 213 30.18 -6.35 7.01
N LYS A 214 31.22 -6.54 7.80
CA LYS A 214 31.65 -5.52 8.77
C LYS A 214 32.14 -4.32 7.96
N GLU A 215 31.54 -3.15 8.20
CA GLU A 215 32.02 -1.87 7.67
C GLU A 215 33.41 -1.55 8.25
#